data_842b2b46bb79db61c2c8f55a3acbd88f
#
_entry.id   842b2b46bb79db61c2c8f55a3acbd88f
#
_cell.length_a   1.000
_cell.length_b   1.000
_cell.length_c   1.000
_cell.angle_alpha   90.00
_cell.angle_beta   90.00
_cell.angle_gamma   90.00
#
_symmetry.space_group_name_H-M   'P 1'
#
loop_
_entity.id
_entity.type
_entity.pdbx_description
1 polymer ?
#
loop_
_entity_poly.entity_id
_entity_poly.type
_entity_poly.pdbx_seq_one_letter_code
_entity_poly.pdbx_strand_id
1 'polypeptide(L)'
;KFHKKISQELDHSIYGGVVPELAARLHSEALPKILKQCKEHFKNLCAIAVTNEPGLSVSLLSGISMAKTLASALNLPLIPINHLKGHIYSLFLEEKISLDMGILLVSGGHTMVLYLKDDANLELLASTNDDSFGESFDKVAKMMNLGYPGGVIIENLAKNAKLKNISFNIPLKHSKELAYSFSGLKNAVRLEILKHENLSDDIKAEIAYAFENTACDHIMDKLEKIFNLYKFKNFGVVG
;
A
#
# COMPACT_ATOMS: atom_id res chain seq x y z
N LYS A 1 13.22 -20.51 -11.83
CA LYS A 1 12.34 -19.31 -11.79
C LYS A 1 13.20 -18.07 -11.95
N PHE A 2 12.78 -17.11 -12.78
CA PHE A 2 13.42 -15.80 -12.92
C PHE A 2 12.58 -14.75 -12.20
N HIS A 3 13.22 -13.88 -11.43
CA HIS A 3 12.60 -12.74 -10.77
C HIS A 3 13.49 -11.50 -10.92
N LYS A 4 12.91 -10.38 -11.31
CA LYS A 4 13.62 -9.10 -11.43
C LYS A 4 12.74 -7.96 -10.97
N LYS A 5 13.24 -7.16 -10.04
CA LYS A 5 12.66 -5.87 -9.61
C LYS A 5 13.63 -4.74 -9.96
N ILE A 6 13.10 -3.65 -10.48
CA ILE A 6 13.81 -2.37 -10.66
C ILE A 6 13.03 -1.34 -9.83
N SER A 7 13.63 -0.86 -8.73
CA SER A 7 13.02 0.20 -7.92
C SER A 7 13.11 1.55 -8.62
N GLN A 8 12.08 2.36 -8.44
CA GLN A 8 12.00 3.75 -8.91
C GLN A 8 11.92 4.73 -7.74
N GLU A 9 12.13 4.26 -6.51
CA GLU A 9 11.98 5.07 -5.30
C GLU A 9 12.90 6.29 -5.30
N LEU A 10 14.16 6.14 -5.74
CA LEU A 10 15.11 7.25 -5.83
C LEU A 10 14.68 8.31 -6.84
N ASP A 11 14.12 7.88 -7.98
CA ASP A 11 13.66 8.80 -9.03
C ASP A 11 12.47 9.64 -8.55
N HIS A 12 11.61 9.06 -7.69
CA HIS A 12 10.43 9.71 -7.13
C HIS A 12 10.71 10.48 -5.83
N SER A 13 11.78 10.17 -5.11
CA SER A 13 12.10 10.75 -3.80
C SER A 13 12.23 12.28 -3.83
N ILE A 14 12.80 12.85 -4.91
CA ILE A 14 12.93 14.29 -5.09
C ILE A 14 11.59 15.03 -5.20
N TYR A 15 10.52 14.32 -5.53
CA TYR A 15 9.15 14.87 -5.60
C TYR A 15 8.35 14.59 -4.32
N GLY A 16 8.88 13.79 -3.41
CA GLY A 16 8.23 13.37 -2.16
C GLY A 16 7.01 12.50 -2.37
N GLY A 17 7.01 11.67 -3.43
CA GLY A 17 5.92 10.76 -3.78
C GLY A 17 5.93 10.37 -5.26
N VAL A 18 5.08 9.42 -5.63
CA VAL A 18 5.02 8.92 -7.02
C VAL A 18 4.48 9.99 -7.97
N VAL A 19 5.22 10.25 -9.05
CA VAL A 19 4.79 11.08 -10.18
C VAL A 19 4.37 10.16 -11.33
N PRO A 20 3.07 10.12 -11.69
CA PRO A 20 2.52 9.13 -12.63
C PRO A 20 3.22 9.11 -13.99
N GLU A 21 3.46 10.27 -14.60
CA GLU A 21 4.09 10.38 -15.91
C GLU A 21 5.56 9.93 -15.89
N LEU A 22 6.28 10.24 -14.82
CA LEU A 22 7.66 9.77 -14.60
C LEU A 22 7.66 8.25 -14.44
N ALA A 23 6.74 7.70 -13.62
CA ALA A 23 6.61 6.26 -13.43
C ALA A 23 6.36 5.54 -14.76
N ALA A 24 5.44 6.04 -15.59
CA ALA A 24 5.14 5.46 -16.90
C ALA A 24 6.36 5.46 -17.83
N ARG A 25 7.12 6.56 -17.87
CA ARG A 25 8.35 6.66 -18.67
C ARG A 25 9.39 5.64 -18.20
N LEU A 26 9.65 5.59 -16.90
CA LEU A 26 10.61 4.63 -16.31
C LEU A 26 10.19 3.18 -16.54
N HIS A 27 8.87 2.87 -16.49
CA HIS A 27 8.35 1.55 -16.87
C HIS A 27 8.65 1.22 -18.32
N SER A 28 8.40 2.16 -19.23
CA SER A 28 8.64 1.97 -20.66
C SER A 28 10.11 1.72 -20.98
N GLU A 29 11.03 2.30 -20.21
CA GLU A 29 12.47 2.07 -20.33
C GLU A 29 12.94 0.75 -19.69
N ALA A 30 12.35 0.39 -18.55
CA ALA A 30 12.78 -0.78 -17.76
C ALA A 30 12.23 -2.10 -18.30
N LEU A 31 10.95 -2.13 -18.70
CA LEU A 31 10.28 -3.37 -19.11
C LEU A 31 10.99 -4.09 -20.28
N PRO A 32 11.41 -3.42 -21.38
CA PRO A 32 12.16 -4.10 -22.44
C PRO A 32 13.49 -4.70 -21.97
N LYS A 33 14.17 -4.03 -21.02
CA LYS A 33 15.45 -4.50 -20.46
C LYS A 33 15.24 -5.79 -19.63
N ILE A 34 14.17 -5.84 -18.83
CA ILE A 34 13.79 -7.03 -18.06
C ILE A 34 13.40 -8.16 -19.01
N LEU A 35 12.55 -7.87 -20.00
CA LEU A 35 12.07 -8.86 -20.97
C LEU A 35 13.22 -9.51 -21.74
N LYS A 36 14.24 -8.73 -22.12
CA LYS A 36 15.45 -9.25 -22.78
C LYS A 36 16.17 -10.31 -21.93
N GLN A 37 16.17 -10.13 -20.60
CA GLN A 37 16.80 -11.10 -19.67
C GLN A 37 15.97 -12.39 -19.50
N CYS A 38 14.66 -12.33 -19.80
CA CYS A 38 13.77 -13.49 -19.72
C CYS A 38 13.70 -14.31 -21.03
N LYS A 39 14.36 -13.88 -22.11
CA LYS A 39 14.18 -14.41 -23.46
C LYS A 39 14.40 -15.94 -23.55
N GLU A 40 15.34 -16.49 -22.82
CA GLU A 40 15.62 -17.93 -22.80
C GLU A 40 14.46 -18.78 -22.27
N HIS A 41 13.55 -18.19 -21.49
CA HIS A 41 12.38 -18.84 -20.92
C HIS A 41 11.15 -18.83 -21.84
N PHE A 42 11.13 -18.04 -22.90
CA PHE A 42 9.94 -17.80 -23.73
C PHE A 42 9.35 -19.08 -24.31
N LYS A 43 10.19 -20.05 -24.70
CA LYS A 43 9.75 -21.35 -25.24
C LYS A 43 8.99 -22.21 -24.24
N ASN A 44 9.08 -21.91 -22.94
CA ASN A 44 8.45 -22.68 -21.87
C ASN A 44 7.21 -21.96 -21.31
N LEU A 45 6.83 -20.80 -21.85
CA LEU A 45 5.67 -20.06 -21.39
C LEU A 45 4.39 -20.69 -21.93
N CYS A 46 3.36 -20.77 -21.10
CA CYS A 46 2.01 -21.20 -21.47
C CYS A 46 1.00 -20.05 -21.47
N ALA A 47 1.31 -18.94 -20.83
CA ALA A 47 0.48 -17.73 -20.76
C ALA A 47 1.30 -16.51 -20.37
N ILE A 48 0.76 -15.32 -20.63
CA ILE A 48 1.26 -14.05 -20.15
C ILE A 48 0.25 -13.50 -19.17
N ALA A 49 0.66 -13.21 -17.94
CA ALA A 49 -0.17 -12.57 -16.94
C ALA A 49 0.29 -11.12 -16.71
N VAL A 50 -0.67 -10.20 -16.51
CA VAL A 50 -0.37 -8.80 -16.26
C VAL A 50 -1.40 -8.17 -15.35
N THR A 51 -0.94 -7.33 -14.42
CA THR A 51 -1.84 -6.51 -13.60
C THR A 51 -2.54 -5.48 -14.47
N ASN A 52 -3.89 -5.45 -14.41
CA ASN A 52 -4.71 -4.54 -15.19
C ASN A 52 -5.52 -3.57 -14.34
N GLU A 53 -5.68 -3.84 -13.04
CA GLU A 53 -6.46 -3.04 -12.08
C GLU A 53 -6.19 -3.47 -10.63
N PRO A 54 -6.49 -2.63 -9.61
CA PRO A 54 -6.42 -1.18 -9.69
C PRO A 54 -4.96 -0.70 -9.77
N GLY A 55 -4.76 0.59 -10.10
CA GLY A 55 -3.44 1.24 -10.14
C GLY A 55 -3.45 2.50 -10.98
N LEU A 56 -2.29 3.15 -11.06
CA LEU A 56 -2.12 4.34 -11.89
C LEU A 56 -2.27 3.97 -13.37
N SER A 57 -3.27 4.53 -14.04
CA SER A 57 -3.65 4.16 -15.40
C SER A 57 -2.50 4.20 -16.41
N VAL A 58 -1.65 5.22 -16.33
CA VAL A 58 -0.49 5.38 -17.22
C VAL A 58 0.58 4.31 -17.00
N SER A 59 0.79 3.88 -15.75
CA SER A 59 1.72 2.81 -15.40
C SER A 59 1.16 1.44 -15.79
N LEU A 60 -0.13 1.20 -15.52
CA LEU A 60 -0.82 -0.02 -15.94
C LEU A 60 -0.78 -0.19 -17.45
N LEU A 61 -1.03 0.90 -18.22
CA LEU A 61 -0.99 0.89 -19.68
C LEU A 61 0.38 0.46 -20.21
N SER A 62 1.46 0.90 -19.61
CA SER A 62 2.83 0.48 -19.99
C SER A 62 3.00 -1.03 -19.87
N GLY A 63 2.60 -1.62 -18.73
CA GLY A 63 2.64 -3.06 -18.49
C GLY A 63 1.73 -3.85 -19.43
N ILE A 64 0.47 -3.40 -19.57
CA ILE A 64 -0.53 -4.04 -20.43
C ILE A 64 -0.10 -4.03 -21.90
N SER A 65 0.44 -2.92 -22.40
CA SER A 65 0.93 -2.82 -23.79
C SER A 65 2.07 -3.80 -24.05
N MET A 66 3.03 -3.90 -23.14
CA MET A 66 4.12 -4.87 -23.24
C MET A 66 3.61 -6.31 -23.22
N ALA A 67 2.71 -6.62 -22.28
CA ALA A 67 2.14 -7.96 -22.13
C ALA A 67 1.32 -8.37 -23.36
N LYS A 68 0.50 -7.47 -23.91
CA LYS A 68 -0.27 -7.70 -25.15
C LYS A 68 0.66 -7.98 -26.33
N THR A 69 1.71 -7.19 -26.48
CA THR A 69 2.70 -7.35 -27.55
C THR A 69 3.38 -8.72 -27.46
N LEU A 70 3.81 -9.11 -26.24
CA LEU A 70 4.46 -10.38 -26.02
C LEU A 70 3.51 -11.56 -26.23
N ALA A 71 2.29 -11.49 -25.72
CA ALA A 71 1.27 -12.53 -25.89
C ALA A 71 0.95 -12.75 -27.36
N SER A 72 0.78 -11.66 -28.13
CA SER A 72 0.57 -11.72 -29.58
C SER A 72 1.76 -12.31 -30.33
N ALA A 73 2.98 -11.86 -30.01
CA ALA A 73 4.20 -12.34 -30.68
C ALA A 73 4.49 -13.83 -30.42
N LEU A 74 4.11 -14.35 -29.27
CA LEU A 74 4.32 -15.76 -28.88
C LEU A 74 3.07 -16.62 -29.11
N ASN A 75 1.96 -16.04 -29.58
CA ASN A 75 0.67 -16.71 -29.72
C ASN A 75 0.21 -17.39 -28.42
N LEU A 76 0.29 -16.68 -27.31
CA LEU A 76 -0.07 -17.14 -25.97
C LEU A 76 -1.28 -16.39 -25.42
N PRO A 77 -2.10 -17.03 -24.54
CA PRO A 77 -3.18 -16.35 -23.87
C PRO A 77 -2.67 -15.26 -22.94
N LEU A 78 -3.41 -14.14 -22.87
CA LEU A 78 -3.19 -13.04 -21.94
C LEU A 78 -4.18 -13.13 -20.79
N ILE A 79 -3.65 -13.15 -19.55
CA ILE A 79 -4.45 -13.28 -18.32
C ILE A 79 -4.41 -11.95 -17.55
N PRO A 80 -5.53 -11.25 -17.42
CA PRO A 80 -5.61 -10.05 -16.60
C PRO A 80 -5.61 -10.43 -15.11
N ILE A 81 -4.83 -9.73 -14.31
CA ILE A 81 -4.69 -9.96 -12.87
C ILE A 81 -5.11 -8.70 -12.11
N ASN A 82 -6.05 -8.85 -11.18
CA ASN A 82 -6.35 -7.80 -10.23
C ASN A 82 -5.25 -7.71 -9.16
N HIS A 83 -4.67 -6.52 -8.99
CA HIS A 83 -3.54 -6.26 -8.08
C HIS A 83 -3.87 -6.63 -6.62
N LEU A 84 -5.07 -6.29 -6.15
CA LEU A 84 -5.49 -6.59 -4.78
C LEU A 84 -5.63 -8.10 -4.56
N LYS A 85 -6.17 -8.83 -5.55
CA LYS A 85 -6.17 -10.30 -5.52
C LYS A 85 -4.75 -10.86 -5.50
N GLY A 86 -3.80 -10.21 -6.19
CA GLY A 86 -2.38 -10.58 -6.11
C GLY A 86 -1.83 -10.51 -4.69
N HIS A 87 -2.14 -9.43 -3.95
CA HIS A 87 -1.78 -9.33 -2.53
C HIS A 87 -2.44 -10.43 -1.68
N ILE A 88 -3.74 -10.65 -1.84
CA ILE A 88 -4.49 -11.66 -1.08
C ILE A 88 -3.94 -13.06 -1.32
N TYR A 89 -3.76 -13.44 -2.59
CA TYR A 89 -3.28 -14.77 -2.93
C TYR A 89 -1.79 -14.98 -2.64
N SER A 90 -1.03 -13.93 -2.34
CA SER A 90 0.34 -14.07 -1.84
C SER A 90 0.44 -14.80 -0.51
N LEU A 91 -0.64 -14.79 0.31
CA LEU A 91 -0.74 -15.56 1.55
C LEU A 91 -0.71 -17.08 1.33
N PHE A 92 -1.01 -17.53 0.11
CA PHE A 92 -1.18 -18.94 -0.21
C PHE A 92 -0.12 -19.47 -1.20
N LEU A 93 1.02 -18.79 -1.36
CA LEU A 93 2.06 -19.20 -2.32
C LEU A 93 2.64 -20.59 -2.03
N GLU A 94 2.74 -20.98 -0.78
CA GLU A 94 3.31 -22.26 -0.33
C GLU A 94 2.31 -23.09 0.49
N GLU A 95 1.09 -22.58 0.67
CA GLU A 95 0.05 -23.21 1.49
C GLU A 95 -1.25 -23.36 0.71
N LYS A 96 -2.14 -24.22 1.22
CA LYS A 96 -3.49 -24.35 0.67
C LYS A 96 -4.31 -23.10 1.00
N ILE A 97 -5.13 -22.68 0.05
CA ILE A 97 -6.08 -21.59 0.26
C ILE A 97 -6.94 -21.90 1.48
N SER A 98 -6.89 -20.99 2.45
CA SER A 98 -7.74 -21.03 3.63
C SER A 98 -8.95 -20.13 3.39
N LEU A 99 -10.14 -20.72 3.35
CA LEU A 99 -11.39 -19.99 3.26
C LEU A 99 -11.86 -19.55 4.64
N ASP A 100 -12.91 -18.74 4.68
CA ASP A 100 -13.46 -18.17 5.92
C ASP A 100 -12.42 -17.32 6.63
N MET A 101 -11.73 -16.47 5.84
CA MET A 101 -10.58 -15.69 6.26
C MET A 101 -10.84 -14.19 6.19
N GLY A 102 -10.61 -13.48 7.31
CA GLY A 102 -10.51 -12.03 7.32
C GLY A 102 -9.12 -11.59 6.82
N ILE A 103 -9.05 -10.53 6.05
CA ILE A 103 -7.79 -10.03 5.48
C ILE A 103 -7.72 -8.52 5.66
N LEU A 104 -6.70 -8.04 6.39
CA LEU A 104 -6.32 -6.63 6.41
C LEU A 104 -5.32 -6.39 5.28
N LEU A 105 -5.68 -5.56 4.32
CA LEU A 105 -4.79 -5.09 3.26
C LEU A 105 -4.39 -3.66 3.57
N VAL A 106 -3.09 -3.44 3.81
CA VAL A 106 -2.49 -2.14 4.12
C VAL A 106 -1.29 -1.91 3.22
N SER A 107 -1.40 -0.96 2.31
CA SER A 107 -0.33 -0.63 1.36
C SER A 107 -0.20 0.89 1.17
N GLY A 108 0.71 1.31 0.29
CA GLY A 108 0.84 2.71 -0.10
C GLY A 108 -0.41 3.30 -0.76
N GLY A 109 -1.26 2.48 -1.38
CA GLY A 109 -2.45 2.95 -2.09
C GLY A 109 -3.78 2.48 -1.50
N HIS A 110 -3.78 1.51 -0.60
CA HIS A 110 -5.00 0.88 -0.12
C HIS A 110 -4.96 0.61 1.38
N THR A 111 -6.11 0.79 2.02
CA THR A 111 -6.36 0.36 3.41
C THR A 111 -7.77 -0.17 3.48
N MET A 112 -7.89 -1.48 3.63
CA MET A 112 -9.20 -2.14 3.64
C MET A 112 -9.18 -3.46 4.41
N VAL A 113 -10.34 -3.87 4.87
CA VAL A 113 -10.58 -5.20 5.42
C VAL A 113 -11.51 -5.95 4.49
N LEU A 114 -11.11 -7.15 4.13
CA LEU A 114 -11.81 -8.03 3.22
C LEU A 114 -12.16 -9.34 3.92
N TYR A 115 -13.22 -10.00 3.45
CA TYR A 115 -13.58 -11.32 3.90
C TYR A 115 -13.60 -12.28 2.73
N LEU A 116 -12.71 -13.25 2.74
CA LEU A 116 -12.65 -14.34 1.77
C LEU A 116 -13.54 -15.49 2.27
N LYS A 117 -14.79 -15.53 1.79
CA LYS A 117 -15.77 -16.55 2.16
C LYS A 117 -15.53 -17.87 1.42
N ASP A 118 -15.31 -17.78 0.12
CA ASP A 118 -15.03 -18.89 -0.79
C ASP A 118 -14.08 -18.42 -1.90
N ASP A 119 -13.68 -19.31 -2.80
CA ASP A 119 -12.68 -19.06 -3.84
C ASP A 119 -13.01 -17.89 -4.79
N ALA A 120 -14.27 -17.51 -4.90
CA ALA A 120 -14.71 -16.45 -5.80
C ALA A 120 -15.21 -15.19 -5.08
N ASN A 121 -15.71 -15.33 -3.84
CA ASN A 121 -16.41 -14.27 -3.13
C ASN A 121 -15.51 -13.56 -2.12
N LEU A 122 -15.13 -12.37 -2.48
CA LEU A 122 -14.39 -11.45 -1.65
C LEU A 122 -15.29 -10.28 -1.27
N GLU A 123 -15.71 -10.24 0.00
CA GLU A 123 -16.56 -9.17 0.53
C GLU A 123 -15.71 -8.06 1.12
N LEU A 124 -16.01 -6.80 0.76
CA LEU A 124 -15.39 -5.63 1.37
C LEU A 124 -16.13 -5.28 2.67
N LEU A 125 -15.43 -5.37 3.81
CA LEU A 125 -15.99 -5.07 5.12
C LEU A 125 -15.70 -3.63 5.56
N ALA A 126 -14.53 -3.11 5.26
CA ALA A 126 -14.13 -1.74 5.57
C ALA A 126 -13.11 -1.24 4.54
N SER A 127 -13.13 0.05 4.25
CA SER A 127 -12.11 0.70 3.42
C SER A 127 -11.86 2.12 3.91
N THR A 128 -10.76 2.72 3.44
CA THR A 128 -10.53 4.15 3.70
C THR A 128 -11.44 5.01 2.82
N ASN A 129 -11.94 6.10 3.41
CA ASN A 129 -12.76 7.11 2.72
C ASN A 129 -11.91 8.21 2.07
N ASP A 130 -10.61 8.24 2.39
CA ASP A 130 -9.69 9.29 1.92
C ASP A 130 -8.28 8.71 1.69
N ASP A 131 -7.26 9.24 2.33
CA ASP A 131 -5.89 8.72 2.19
C ASP A 131 -5.79 7.27 2.67
N SER A 132 -4.92 6.48 2.05
CA SER A 132 -4.54 5.19 2.61
C SER A 132 -3.61 5.35 3.81
N PHE A 133 -3.43 4.28 4.59
CA PHE A 133 -2.48 4.25 5.71
C PHE A 133 -1.08 4.66 5.26
N GLY A 134 -0.51 3.97 4.26
CA GLY A 134 0.84 4.27 3.77
C GLY A 134 0.97 5.67 3.17
N GLU A 135 -0.01 6.12 2.38
CA GLU A 135 -0.04 7.47 1.83
C GLU A 135 -0.07 8.54 2.93
N SER A 136 -0.75 8.28 4.05
CA SER A 136 -0.79 9.20 5.19
C SER A 136 0.60 9.37 5.83
N PHE A 137 1.39 8.31 5.93
CA PHE A 137 2.79 8.35 6.39
C PHE A 137 3.67 9.15 5.45
N ASP A 138 3.55 8.95 4.14
CA ASP A 138 4.31 9.71 3.13
C ASP A 138 4.00 11.21 3.22
N LYS A 139 2.73 11.57 3.37
CA LYS A 139 2.29 12.96 3.49
C LYS A 139 2.78 13.61 4.79
N VAL A 140 2.75 12.89 5.92
CA VAL A 140 3.27 13.38 7.20
C VAL A 140 4.78 13.56 7.14
N ALA A 141 5.51 12.62 6.58
CA ALA A 141 6.96 12.75 6.35
C ALA A 141 7.28 14.01 5.51
N LYS A 142 6.54 14.22 4.43
CA LYS A 142 6.67 15.41 3.58
C LYS A 142 6.39 16.71 4.34
N MET A 143 5.36 16.76 5.22
CA MET A 143 5.07 17.95 6.04
C MET A 143 6.20 18.30 7.00
N MET A 144 6.95 17.31 7.48
CA MET A 144 8.11 17.50 8.35
C MET A 144 9.44 17.69 7.59
N ASN A 145 9.39 17.84 6.26
CA ASN A 145 10.55 17.90 5.37
C ASN A 145 11.49 16.70 5.52
N LEU A 146 10.92 15.53 5.69
CA LEU A 146 11.63 14.24 5.70
C LEU A 146 11.61 13.63 4.29
N GLY A 147 12.36 12.58 4.09
CA GLY A 147 12.46 11.91 2.79
C GLY A 147 11.24 11.07 2.40
N TYR A 148 11.41 10.29 1.34
CA TYR A 148 10.46 9.32 0.81
C TYR A 148 11.17 7.96 0.59
N PRO A 149 10.53 6.81 0.84
CA PRO A 149 9.17 6.62 1.37
C PRO A 149 9.05 6.97 2.87
N GLY A 150 7.91 7.59 3.25
CA GLY A 150 7.69 8.15 4.57
C GLY A 150 7.50 7.12 5.67
N GLY A 151 6.94 5.95 5.38
CA GLY A 151 6.63 4.92 6.37
C GLY A 151 7.83 4.54 7.24
N VAL A 152 8.92 4.08 6.61
CA VAL A 152 10.16 3.67 7.31
C VAL A 152 10.79 4.84 8.06
N ILE A 153 10.73 6.06 7.50
CA ILE A 153 11.30 7.25 8.11
C ILE A 153 10.54 7.63 9.38
N ILE A 154 9.21 7.66 9.32
CA ILE A 154 8.34 7.95 10.47
C ILE A 154 8.53 6.91 11.57
N GLU A 155 8.51 5.62 11.24
CA GLU A 155 8.75 4.52 12.18
C GLU A 155 10.09 4.66 12.91
N ASN A 156 11.17 4.89 12.18
CA ASN A 156 12.49 5.06 12.77
C ASN A 156 12.58 6.31 13.65
N LEU A 157 11.91 7.38 13.25
CA LEU A 157 11.88 8.62 14.01
C LEU A 157 11.05 8.45 15.30
N ALA A 158 9.90 7.78 15.23
CA ALA A 158 9.03 7.47 16.35
C ALA A 158 9.75 6.65 17.44
N LYS A 159 10.61 5.71 17.06
CA LYS A 159 11.43 4.91 18.00
C LYS A 159 12.37 5.77 18.84
N ASN A 160 12.75 6.94 18.38
CA ASN A 160 13.65 7.87 19.06
C ASN A 160 12.92 8.91 19.94
N ALA A 161 11.59 8.86 20.04
CA ALA A 161 10.82 9.80 20.85
C ALA A 161 11.11 9.63 22.34
N LYS A 162 11.75 10.65 22.92
CA LYS A 162 12.07 10.71 24.36
C LYS A 162 10.88 11.20 25.19
N LEU A 163 10.11 12.13 24.64
CA LEU A 163 8.91 12.69 25.22
C LEU A 163 7.69 12.15 24.45
N LYS A 164 6.55 12.10 25.13
CA LYS A 164 5.28 11.59 24.60
C LYS A 164 4.11 12.47 25.05
N ASN A 165 4.32 13.79 24.99
CA ASN A 165 3.34 14.77 25.43
C ASN A 165 2.31 15.09 24.34
N ILE A 166 2.70 14.90 23.07
CA ILE A 166 1.83 15.08 21.92
C ILE A 166 0.91 13.86 21.79
N SER A 167 -0.37 14.12 21.58
CA SER A 167 -1.37 13.08 21.32
C SER A 167 -2.39 13.57 20.30
N PHE A 168 -2.93 12.64 19.51
CA PHE A 168 -3.98 12.91 18.54
C PHE A 168 -5.22 12.08 18.85
N ASN A 169 -6.37 12.58 18.46
CA ASN A 169 -7.61 11.83 18.57
C ASN A 169 -7.68 10.74 17.48
N ILE A 170 -8.11 9.54 17.87
CA ILE A 170 -8.36 8.45 16.94
C ILE A 170 -9.52 8.85 16.01
N PRO A 171 -9.32 8.88 14.69
CA PRO A 171 -10.36 9.21 13.73
C PRO A 171 -11.56 8.26 13.85
N LEU A 172 -12.76 8.77 13.64
CA LEU A 172 -13.99 7.97 13.61
C LEU A 172 -14.19 7.00 14.80
N LYS A 173 -13.56 7.25 15.95
CA LYS A 173 -13.61 6.35 17.13
C LYS A 173 -15.03 6.05 17.58
N HIS A 174 -15.91 7.05 17.57
CA HIS A 174 -17.31 6.91 18.02
C HIS A 174 -18.28 6.60 16.86
N SER A 175 -17.79 6.51 15.62
CA SER A 175 -18.62 6.14 14.48
C SER A 175 -18.88 4.63 14.47
N LYS A 176 -20.14 4.27 14.16
CA LYS A 176 -20.53 2.88 13.88
C LYS A 176 -20.10 2.40 12.50
N GLU A 177 -19.69 3.33 11.63
CA GLU A 177 -19.24 3.02 10.28
C GLU A 177 -17.94 2.22 10.32
N LEU A 178 -17.89 1.15 9.56
CA LEU A 178 -16.69 0.35 9.36
C LEU A 178 -15.85 0.96 8.23
N ALA A 179 -15.27 2.12 8.50
CA ALA A 179 -14.44 2.85 7.56
C ALA A 179 -13.20 3.42 8.24
N TYR A 180 -12.14 3.61 7.46
CA TYR A 180 -10.94 4.32 7.86
C TYR A 180 -10.95 5.74 7.31
N SER A 181 -10.25 6.66 7.97
CA SER A 181 -9.99 8.02 7.51
C SER A 181 -8.70 8.53 8.14
N PHE A 182 -7.81 9.05 7.34
CA PHE A 182 -6.51 9.58 7.80
C PHE A 182 -6.37 11.08 7.55
N SER A 183 -7.27 11.68 6.76
CA SER A 183 -7.21 13.11 6.43
C SER A 183 -7.32 14.02 7.66
N GLY A 184 -8.19 13.66 8.61
CA GLY A 184 -8.32 14.39 9.87
C GLY A 184 -7.08 14.31 10.74
N LEU A 185 -6.49 13.11 10.86
CA LEU A 185 -5.24 12.88 11.60
C LEU A 185 -4.08 13.65 10.97
N LYS A 186 -3.93 13.56 9.64
CA LYS A 186 -2.94 14.32 8.88
C LYS A 186 -3.07 15.84 9.13
N ASN A 187 -4.31 16.38 9.15
CA ASN A 187 -4.53 17.78 9.45
C ASN A 187 -4.17 18.13 10.90
N ALA A 188 -4.44 17.24 11.87
CA ALA A 188 -4.02 17.42 13.25
C ALA A 188 -2.50 17.52 13.38
N VAL A 189 -1.77 16.65 12.66
CA VAL A 189 -0.29 16.73 12.57
C VAL A 189 0.15 18.08 11.97
N ARG A 190 -0.47 18.52 10.89
CA ARG A 190 -0.16 19.83 10.29
C ARG A 190 -0.34 20.98 11.28
N LEU A 191 -1.45 20.96 12.04
CA LEU A 191 -1.71 21.99 13.05
C LEU A 191 -0.71 21.92 14.21
N GLU A 192 -0.26 20.73 14.59
CA GLU A 192 0.78 20.57 15.60
C GLU A 192 2.11 21.15 15.14
N ILE A 193 2.53 20.84 13.91
CA ILE A 193 3.74 21.39 13.29
C ILE A 193 3.71 22.94 13.32
N LEU A 194 2.57 23.56 13.03
CA LEU A 194 2.43 25.02 13.00
C LEU A 194 2.55 25.71 14.37
N LYS A 195 2.49 24.97 15.48
CA LYS A 195 2.72 25.53 16.82
C LYS A 195 4.21 25.78 17.11
N HIS A 196 5.09 25.22 16.31
CA HIS A 196 6.54 25.27 16.52
C HIS A 196 7.18 26.15 15.45
N GLU A 197 7.87 27.22 15.85
CA GLU A 197 8.63 28.07 14.93
C GLU A 197 9.75 27.28 14.23
N ASN A 198 10.35 26.34 14.97
CA ASN A 198 11.38 25.44 14.49
C ASN A 198 11.09 24.01 14.94
N LEU A 199 11.06 23.08 14.00
CA LEU A 199 10.91 21.65 14.26
C LEU A 199 12.26 21.04 14.59
N SER A 200 12.60 20.96 15.88
CA SER A 200 13.76 20.18 16.32
C SER A 200 13.55 18.69 16.06
N ASP A 201 14.61 17.91 16.03
CA ASP A 201 14.54 16.47 15.82
C ASP A 201 13.77 15.76 16.96
N ASP A 202 13.88 16.25 18.20
CA ASP A 202 13.07 15.71 19.32
C ASP A 202 11.57 15.97 19.12
N ILE A 203 11.15 17.15 18.64
CA ILE A 203 9.76 17.45 18.32
C ILE A 203 9.25 16.60 17.15
N LYS A 204 10.06 16.46 16.10
CA LYS A 204 9.71 15.57 14.98
C LYS A 204 9.51 14.14 15.43
N ALA A 205 10.38 13.63 16.31
CA ALA A 205 10.27 12.29 16.86
C ALA A 205 8.98 12.12 17.69
N GLU A 206 8.62 13.12 18.49
CA GLU A 206 7.40 13.09 19.30
C GLU A 206 6.13 13.13 18.43
N ILE A 207 6.10 13.98 17.39
CA ILE A 207 5.01 14.03 16.41
C ILE A 207 4.89 12.68 15.66
N ALA A 208 6.03 12.13 15.21
CA ALA A 208 6.06 10.84 14.51
C ALA A 208 5.50 9.71 15.39
N TYR A 209 5.91 9.65 16.66
CA TYR A 209 5.41 8.69 17.64
C TYR A 209 3.90 8.83 17.84
N ALA A 210 3.42 10.05 18.08
CA ALA A 210 2.00 10.30 18.31
C ALA A 210 1.15 9.96 17.08
N PHE A 211 1.64 10.30 15.89
CA PHE A 211 0.96 9.99 14.62
C PHE A 211 0.89 8.49 14.37
N GLU A 212 2.03 7.78 14.45
CA GLU A 212 2.11 6.33 14.21
C GLU A 212 1.19 5.56 15.15
N ASN A 213 1.26 5.84 16.46
CA ASN A 213 0.40 5.16 17.43
C ASN A 213 -1.08 5.43 17.15
N THR A 214 -1.46 6.69 16.89
CA THR A 214 -2.87 7.01 16.60
C THR A 214 -3.36 6.36 15.32
N ALA A 215 -2.52 6.28 14.28
CA ALA A 215 -2.86 5.61 13.04
C ALA A 215 -3.04 4.09 13.24
N CYS A 216 -2.16 3.45 14.02
CA CYS A 216 -2.29 2.04 14.39
C CYS A 216 -3.53 1.79 15.26
N ASP A 217 -3.77 2.64 16.27
CA ASP A 217 -4.96 2.54 17.12
C ASP A 217 -6.25 2.68 16.31
N HIS A 218 -6.25 3.54 15.26
CA HIS A 218 -7.39 3.66 14.35
C HIS A 218 -7.64 2.37 13.56
N ILE A 219 -6.59 1.70 13.07
CA ILE A 219 -6.73 0.38 12.44
C ILE A 219 -7.32 -0.62 13.46
N MET A 220 -6.77 -0.67 14.67
CA MET A 220 -7.20 -1.62 15.72
C MET A 220 -8.64 -1.37 16.19
N ASP A 221 -9.08 -0.10 16.35
CA ASP A 221 -10.47 0.23 16.72
C ASP A 221 -11.49 -0.35 15.72
N LYS A 222 -11.20 -0.28 14.43
CA LYS A 222 -12.08 -0.85 13.41
C LYS A 222 -11.99 -2.36 13.30
N LEU A 223 -10.80 -2.92 13.45
CA LEU A 223 -10.63 -4.38 13.49
C LEU A 223 -11.40 -4.99 14.67
N GLU A 224 -11.33 -4.40 15.87
CA GLU A 224 -12.09 -4.87 17.03
C GLU A 224 -13.61 -4.90 16.75
N LYS A 225 -14.15 -3.86 16.13
CA LYS A 225 -15.55 -3.79 15.71
C LYS A 225 -15.89 -4.89 14.69
N ILE A 226 -15.00 -5.12 13.71
CA ILE A 226 -15.17 -6.16 12.69
C ILE A 226 -15.14 -7.54 13.32
N PHE A 227 -14.19 -7.84 14.23
CA PHE A 227 -14.10 -9.12 14.92
C PHE A 227 -15.31 -9.40 15.84
N ASN A 228 -15.97 -8.36 16.34
CA ASN A 228 -17.21 -8.51 17.08
C ASN A 228 -18.41 -8.86 16.19
N LEU A 229 -18.39 -8.46 14.92
CA LEU A 229 -19.46 -8.71 13.94
C LEU A 229 -19.24 -9.99 13.12
N TYR A 230 -17.97 -10.32 12.84
CA TYR A 230 -17.59 -11.44 11.98
C TYR A 230 -16.66 -12.40 12.74
N LYS A 231 -16.91 -13.69 12.60
CA LYS A 231 -16.05 -14.73 13.17
C LYS A 231 -15.26 -15.38 12.04
N PHE A 232 -14.02 -14.99 11.88
CA PHE A 232 -13.11 -15.60 10.92
C PHE A 232 -12.43 -16.83 11.53
N LYS A 233 -12.21 -17.88 10.73
CA LYS A 233 -11.35 -19.00 11.13
C LYS A 233 -9.88 -18.61 11.13
N ASN A 234 -9.51 -17.76 10.18
CA ASN A 234 -8.16 -17.24 10.02
C ASN A 234 -8.18 -15.74 9.76
N PHE A 235 -7.07 -15.08 10.05
CA PHE A 235 -6.89 -13.67 9.72
C PHE A 235 -5.48 -13.45 9.17
N GLY A 236 -5.38 -12.76 8.03
CA GLY A 236 -4.12 -12.44 7.37
C GLY A 236 -3.91 -10.94 7.25
N VAL A 237 -2.64 -10.53 7.16
CA VAL A 237 -2.25 -9.15 6.87
C VAL A 237 -1.38 -9.16 5.63
N VAL A 238 -1.71 -8.30 4.65
CA VAL A 238 -0.98 -8.16 3.38
C VAL A 238 -0.82 -6.70 3.00
N GLY A 239 0.21 -6.41 2.14
CA GLY A 239 0.46 -5.07 1.61
C GLY A 239 1.72 -4.97 0.79
#